data_0e17da96965849e964064f7ff99a3ecf
#
_entry.id   0e17da96965849e964064f7ff99a3ecf
#
_cell.length_a   1.000
_cell.length_b   1.000
_cell.length_c   1.000
_cell.angle_alpha   90.00
_cell.angle_beta   90.00
_cell.angle_gamma   90.00
#
_symmetry.space_group_name_H-M   'P 1'
#
loop_
_entity.id
_entity.type
_entity.pdbx_description
1 polymer ?
#
loop_
_entity_poly.entity_id
_entity_poly.type
_entity_poly.pdbx_seq_one_letter_code
_entity_poly.pdbx_strand_id
1 'polypeptide(L)'
;LDKKCNAICCQVHTLSGVLENLKTPPSLVITDSQAFKEVANIVPSTVRLTSFSVLMARYKGDMEMLLGGASAIDLLEDHDRILVAEACTHHRQCNDIGSVKIPTLLKKYTGKELEFSFSSGGEFPDDISDYKLIVHCGGCMINEASMKARMDKARESKVPMVNYGMLFAKINGILERISNIL
;
A
#
# COMPACT_ATOMS: atom_id res chain seq x y z
N LEU A 1 -11.07 18.07 21.17
CA LEU A 1 -9.86 17.86 21.98
C LEU A 1 -8.66 17.93 21.02
N ASP A 2 -8.01 19.10 20.92
CA ASP A 2 -6.75 19.26 20.20
C ASP A 2 -5.65 18.45 20.90
N LYS A 3 -5.45 17.23 20.44
CA LYS A 3 -4.29 16.47 20.86
C LYS A 3 -3.08 17.06 20.14
N LYS A 4 -2.29 17.86 20.85
CA LYS A 4 -1.00 18.34 20.36
C LYS A 4 -0.08 17.14 20.14
N CYS A 5 0.12 16.77 18.88
CA CYS A 5 1.14 15.79 18.50
C CYS A 5 2.43 16.54 18.14
N ASN A 6 3.54 16.16 18.74
CA ASN A 6 4.86 16.59 18.29
C ASN A 6 5.29 15.66 17.16
N ALA A 7 5.51 16.22 15.98
CA ALA A 7 6.00 15.48 14.82
C ALA A 7 7.45 15.88 14.52
N ILE A 8 8.30 14.89 14.28
CA ILE A 8 9.67 15.05 13.83
C ILE A 8 9.76 14.45 12.42
N CYS A 9 10.16 15.28 11.45
CA CYS A 9 10.41 14.83 10.09
C CYS A 9 11.90 14.58 9.89
N CYS A 10 12.26 13.43 9.35
CA CYS A 10 13.65 13.09 9.05
C CYS A 10 13.73 12.23 7.77
N GLN A 11 14.93 12.16 7.22
CA GLN A 11 15.25 11.24 6.12
C GLN A 11 15.54 9.85 6.68
N VAL A 12 15.39 8.80 5.86
CA VAL A 12 15.62 7.42 6.31
C VAL A 12 17.03 7.22 6.83
N HIS A 13 18.04 7.80 6.17
CA HIS A 13 19.45 7.70 6.57
C HIS A 13 19.78 8.41 7.90
N THR A 14 18.94 9.35 8.37
CA THR A 14 19.11 10.04 9.66
C THR A 14 18.22 9.46 10.76
N LEU A 15 17.33 8.51 10.43
CA LEU A 15 16.32 8.00 11.34
C LEU A 15 16.92 7.36 12.61
N SER A 16 17.99 6.57 12.47
CA SER A 16 18.67 5.93 13.61
C SER A 16 19.12 6.99 14.63
N GLY A 17 19.86 7.99 14.15
CA GLY A 17 20.32 9.08 15.02
C GLY A 17 19.19 9.88 15.66
N VAL A 18 18.07 10.07 14.94
CA VAL A 18 16.89 10.72 15.54
C VAL A 18 16.33 9.86 16.67
N LEU A 19 16.13 8.55 16.45
CA LEU A 19 15.60 7.65 17.46
C LEU A 19 16.48 7.56 18.71
N GLU A 20 17.80 7.52 18.53
CA GLU A 20 18.79 7.47 19.63
C GLU A 20 18.79 8.73 20.50
N ASN A 21 18.50 9.91 19.92
CA ASN A 21 18.46 11.18 20.62
C ASN A 21 17.11 11.53 21.25
N LEU A 22 16.07 10.71 21.05
CA LEU A 22 14.77 10.91 21.70
C LEU A 22 14.84 10.52 23.19
N LYS A 23 14.30 11.36 24.05
CA LYS A 23 14.18 11.05 25.49
C LYS A 23 13.24 9.85 25.78
N THR A 24 12.28 9.66 24.90
CA THR A 24 11.31 8.55 24.98
C THR A 24 11.07 8.02 23.57
N PRO A 25 10.83 6.70 23.41
CA PRO A 25 10.47 6.14 22.11
C PRO A 25 9.25 6.84 21.51
N PRO A 26 9.21 7.03 20.18
CA PRO A 26 8.05 7.63 19.55
C PRO A 26 6.83 6.69 19.65
N SER A 27 5.64 7.25 19.75
CA SER A 27 4.39 6.47 19.78
C SER A 27 4.09 5.80 18.46
N LEU A 28 4.55 6.39 17.35
CA LEU A 28 4.32 5.91 15.99
C LEU A 28 5.38 6.45 15.04
N VAL A 29 5.86 5.61 14.16
CA VAL A 29 6.67 5.99 12.99
C VAL A 29 5.82 5.84 11.73
N ILE A 30 5.77 6.89 10.91
CA ILE A 30 5.05 6.90 9.63
C ILE A 30 6.08 7.08 8.53
N THR A 31 6.04 6.21 7.52
CA THR A 31 6.98 6.25 6.40
C THR A 31 6.28 6.17 5.04
N ASP A 32 7.02 6.35 3.97
CA ASP A 32 6.58 5.91 2.64
C ASP A 32 6.66 4.38 2.54
N SER A 33 5.69 3.78 1.87
CA SER A 33 5.60 2.32 1.76
C SER A 33 6.80 1.70 1.04
N GLN A 34 7.46 2.43 0.15
CA GLN A 34 8.66 1.94 -0.55
C GLN A 34 9.87 1.82 0.40
N ALA A 35 9.91 2.63 1.47
CA ALA A 35 10.95 2.59 2.49
C ALA A 35 10.69 1.57 3.60
N PHE A 36 9.60 0.81 3.56
CA PHE A 36 9.20 -0.11 4.62
C PHE A 36 10.33 -1.05 5.06
N LYS A 37 11.01 -1.68 4.11
CA LYS A 37 12.07 -2.65 4.42
C LYS A 37 13.21 -2.01 5.21
N GLU A 38 13.67 -0.85 4.77
CA GLU A 38 14.77 -0.13 5.41
C GLU A 38 14.36 0.41 6.77
N VAL A 39 13.21 1.08 6.85
CA VAL A 39 12.69 1.65 8.09
C VAL A 39 12.34 0.57 9.11
N ALA A 40 11.79 -0.58 8.69
CA ALA A 40 11.47 -1.69 9.58
C ALA A 40 12.72 -2.32 10.23
N ASN A 41 13.88 -2.26 9.58
CA ASN A 41 15.15 -2.72 10.11
C ASN A 41 15.75 -1.74 11.15
N ILE A 42 15.43 -0.44 11.05
CA ILE A 42 15.93 0.60 11.95
C ILE A 42 15.02 0.74 13.18
N VAL A 43 13.69 0.73 12.95
CA VAL A 43 12.70 0.98 14.00
C VAL A 43 12.51 -0.27 14.86
N PRO A 44 12.70 -0.20 16.20
CA PRO A 44 12.47 -1.33 17.10
C PRO A 44 11.06 -1.93 16.93
N SER A 45 10.92 -3.25 17.10
CA SER A 45 9.63 -3.93 16.98
C SER A 45 8.57 -3.46 18.00
N THR A 46 9.02 -2.89 19.12
CA THR A 46 8.17 -2.30 20.14
C THR A 46 7.56 -0.97 19.74
N VAL A 47 8.10 -0.31 18.72
CA VAL A 47 7.59 0.95 18.19
C VAL A 47 6.65 0.67 17.02
N ARG A 48 5.47 1.27 17.06
CA ARG A 48 4.48 1.15 15.99
C ARG A 48 5.00 1.75 14.69
N LEU A 49 4.83 1.03 13.59
CA LEU A 49 5.26 1.44 12.27
C LEU A 49 4.10 1.36 11.27
N THR A 50 3.89 2.40 10.47
CA THR A 50 2.88 2.42 9.41
C THR A 50 3.34 3.26 8.22
N SER A 51 2.50 3.35 7.20
CA SER A 51 2.73 4.25 6.06
C SER A 51 1.52 5.11 5.76
N PHE A 52 1.74 6.16 4.95
CA PHE A 52 0.65 7.01 4.48
C PHE A 52 -0.42 6.22 3.72
N SER A 53 -0.04 5.24 2.90
CA SER A 53 -1.00 4.41 2.17
C SER A 53 -1.88 3.58 3.10
N VAL A 54 -1.33 3.08 4.22
CA VAL A 54 -2.10 2.34 5.23
C VAL A 54 -3.02 3.28 6.02
N LEU A 55 -2.54 4.49 6.35
CA LEU A 55 -3.40 5.50 6.98
C LEU A 55 -4.56 5.91 6.07
N MET A 56 -4.31 6.08 4.77
CA MET A 56 -5.38 6.37 3.80
C MET A 56 -6.37 5.21 3.67
N ALA A 57 -5.90 3.97 3.73
CA ALA A 57 -6.77 2.80 3.75
C ALA A 57 -7.75 2.81 4.94
N ARG A 58 -7.28 3.27 6.10
CA ARG A 58 -8.16 3.42 7.28
C ARG A 58 -9.09 4.61 7.18
N TYR A 59 -8.60 5.73 6.64
CA TYR A 59 -9.38 6.97 6.59
C TYR A 59 -10.54 6.89 5.59
N LYS A 60 -10.33 6.30 4.42
CA LYS A 60 -11.32 6.26 3.32
C LYS A 60 -11.41 4.95 2.57
N GLY A 61 -10.85 3.90 3.14
CA GLY A 61 -10.86 2.56 2.57
C GLY A 61 -11.56 1.56 3.48
N ASP A 62 -11.42 0.31 3.12
CA ASP A 62 -11.86 -0.86 3.87
C ASP A 62 -10.64 -1.74 4.18
N MET A 63 -10.21 -1.71 5.45
CA MET A 63 -9.01 -2.43 5.89
C MET A 63 -9.14 -3.93 5.72
N GLU A 64 -10.30 -4.50 6.03
CA GLU A 64 -10.53 -5.95 5.94
C GLU A 64 -10.43 -6.42 4.48
N MET A 65 -11.09 -5.70 3.57
CA MET A 65 -10.99 -5.95 2.15
C MET A 65 -9.56 -5.88 1.62
N LEU A 66 -8.81 -4.84 2.02
CA LEU A 66 -7.44 -4.64 1.56
C LEU A 66 -6.45 -5.66 2.16
N LEU A 67 -6.67 -6.13 3.39
CA LEU A 67 -5.92 -7.23 4.00
C LEU A 67 -6.22 -8.55 3.30
N GLY A 68 -7.50 -8.80 2.97
CA GLY A 68 -7.91 -9.95 2.15
C GLY A 68 -7.23 -9.95 0.78
N GLY A 69 -7.16 -8.77 0.14
CA GLY A 69 -6.45 -8.59 -1.12
C GLY A 69 -4.94 -8.85 -1.01
N ALA A 70 -4.32 -8.46 0.12
CA ALA A 70 -2.91 -8.79 0.37
C ALA A 70 -2.68 -10.30 0.52
N SER A 71 -3.63 -11.02 1.11
CA SER A 71 -3.57 -12.48 1.22
C SER A 71 -3.79 -13.17 -0.12
N ALA A 72 -4.62 -12.60 -1.00
CA ALA A 72 -4.88 -13.14 -2.33
C ALA A 72 -3.64 -13.14 -3.24
N ILE A 73 -2.60 -12.37 -2.93
CA ILE A 73 -1.34 -12.39 -3.68
C ILE A 73 -0.70 -13.77 -3.67
N ASP A 74 -0.82 -14.52 -2.58
CA ASP A 74 -0.25 -15.87 -2.46
C ASP A 74 -0.99 -16.93 -3.32
N LEU A 75 -2.19 -16.60 -3.81
CA LEU A 75 -3.04 -17.47 -4.61
C LEU A 75 -2.94 -17.20 -6.11
N LEU A 76 -2.08 -16.27 -6.53
CA LEU A 76 -1.91 -15.93 -7.94
C LEU A 76 -1.21 -17.06 -8.70
N GLU A 77 -1.67 -17.31 -9.91
CA GLU A 77 -1.17 -18.33 -10.84
C GLU A 77 -0.59 -17.70 -12.10
N ASP A 78 0.06 -18.52 -12.93
CA ASP A 78 0.61 -18.04 -14.19
C ASP A 78 -0.50 -17.52 -15.12
N HIS A 79 -0.23 -16.41 -15.79
CA HIS A 79 -1.14 -15.69 -16.71
C HIS A 79 -2.33 -15.01 -16.03
N ASP A 80 -2.36 -14.97 -14.68
CA ASP A 80 -3.37 -14.17 -13.98
C ASP A 80 -3.24 -12.69 -14.33
N ARG A 81 -4.40 -12.06 -14.60
CA ARG A 81 -4.49 -10.64 -14.96
C ARG A 81 -4.62 -9.77 -13.72
N ILE A 82 -3.72 -8.79 -13.61
CA ILE A 82 -3.65 -7.85 -12.51
C ILE A 82 -3.98 -6.44 -13.02
N LEU A 83 -4.95 -5.78 -12.38
CA LEU A 83 -5.21 -4.37 -12.63
C LEU A 83 -4.40 -3.51 -11.66
N VAL A 84 -3.50 -2.69 -12.17
CA VAL A 84 -2.83 -1.64 -11.40
C VAL A 84 -3.57 -0.34 -11.61
N ALA A 85 -4.26 0.15 -10.57
CA ALA A 85 -5.13 1.32 -10.64
C ALA A 85 -4.55 2.50 -9.85
N GLU A 86 -4.19 3.56 -10.56
CA GLU A 86 -3.73 4.81 -9.97
C GLU A 86 -4.85 5.85 -10.00
N ALA A 87 -5.15 6.42 -8.84
CA ALA A 87 -6.24 7.40 -8.70
C ALA A 87 -5.85 8.83 -9.11
N CYS A 88 -4.60 9.06 -9.44
CA CYS A 88 -4.08 10.37 -9.78
C CYS A 88 -3.17 10.29 -11.02
N THR A 89 -3.12 11.41 -11.74
CA THR A 89 -2.26 11.59 -12.91
C THR A 89 -0.95 12.25 -12.49
N HIS A 90 -0.21 11.63 -11.58
CA HIS A 90 1.12 12.12 -11.23
C HIS A 90 2.06 11.99 -12.45
N HIS A 91 3.00 12.91 -12.57
CA HIS A 91 4.05 12.81 -13.57
C HIS A 91 4.78 11.47 -13.40
N ARG A 92 4.61 10.58 -14.37
CA ARG A 92 5.32 9.29 -14.40
C ARG A 92 6.79 9.56 -14.61
N GLN A 93 7.59 9.23 -13.63
CA GLN A 93 9.06 9.26 -13.73
C GLN A 93 9.56 7.91 -14.27
N CYS A 94 10.77 7.90 -14.80
CA CYS A 94 11.50 6.65 -15.04
C CYS A 94 11.56 5.85 -13.74
N ASN A 95 11.13 4.58 -13.76
CA ASN A 95 10.91 3.71 -12.60
C ASN A 95 9.66 4.03 -11.77
N ASP A 96 8.58 4.41 -12.43
CA ASP A 96 7.27 4.60 -11.83
C ASP A 96 6.83 3.39 -10.97
N ILE A 97 6.16 3.69 -9.84
CA ILE A 97 5.79 2.66 -8.86
C ILE A 97 4.79 1.68 -9.47
N GLY A 98 3.74 2.20 -10.11
CA GLY A 98 2.64 1.40 -10.62
C GLY A 98 3.03 0.57 -11.83
N SER A 99 3.66 1.21 -12.83
CA SER A 99 3.91 0.58 -14.13
C SER A 99 5.19 -0.26 -14.20
N VAL A 100 6.15 -0.02 -13.30
CA VAL A 100 7.45 -0.71 -13.33
C VAL A 100 7.74 -1.50 -12.05
N LYS A 101 7.69 -0.84 -10.89
CA LYS A 101 8.12 -1.48 -9.63
C LYS A 101 7.14 -2.57 -9.19
N ILE A 102 5.84 -2.32 -9.21
CA ILE A 102 4.82 -3.28 -8.76
C ILE A 102 4.82 -4.55 -9.63
N PRO A 103 4.78 -4.47 -10.96
CA PRO A 103 4.90 -5.66 -11.80
C PRO A 103 6.16 -6.49 -11.51
N THR A 104 7.31 -5.83 -11.42
CA THR A 104 8.59 -6.49 -11.13
C THR A 104 8.58 -7.19 -9.75
N LEU A 105 8.05 -6.51 -8.73
CA LEU A 105 8.00 -7.04 -7.37
C LEU A 105 7.01 -8.21 -7.25
N LEU A 106 5.83 -8.11 -7.86
CA LEU A 106 4.83 -9.18 -7.85
C LEU A 106 5.35 -10.43 -8.56
N LYS A 107 5.90 -10.31 -9.77
CA LYS A 107 6.53 -11.43 -10.48
C LYS A 107 7.64 -12.07 -9.66
N LYS A 108 8.51 -11.27 -9.04
CA LYS A 108 9.59 -11.76 -8.19
C LYS A 108 9.08 -12.46 -6.93
N TYR A 109 8.04 -11.93 -6.29
CA TYR A 109 7.48 -12.47 -5.05
C TYR A 109 6.74 -13.78 -5.28
N THR A 110 5.87 -13.82 -6.30
CA THR A 110 5.06 -15.00 -6.63
C THR A 110 5.82 -16.07 -7.40
N GLY A 111 6.88 -15.69 -8.13
CA GLY A 111 7.58 -16.57 -9.08
C GLY A 111 6.73 -16.87 -10.32
N LYS A 112 5.67 -16.11 -10.59
CA LYS A 112 4.69 -16.35 -11.65
C LYS A 112 4.84 -15.36 -12.81
N GLU A 113 4.48 -15.80 -14.01
CA GLU A 113 4.30 -14.94 -15.16
C GLU A 113 2.91 -14.31 -15.13
N LEU A 114 2.82 -13.03 -14.71
CA LEU A 114 1.58 -12.29 -14.54
C LEU A 114 1.37 -11.28 -15.67
N GLU A 115 0.10 -11.04 -16.02
CA GLU A 115 -0.30 -10.04 -17.01
C GLU A 115 -0.80 -8.77 -16.30
N PHE A 116 -0.39 -7.58 -16.78
CA PHE A 116 -0.73 -6.32 -16.13
C PHE A 116 -1.48 -5.39 -17.07
N SER A 117 -2.57 -4.83 -16.54
CA SER A 117 -3.29 -3.70 -17.13
C SER A 117 -3.20 -2.50 -16.21
N PHE A 118 -3.20 -1.30 -16.78
CA PHE A 118 -3.00 -0.07 -16.02
C PHE A 118 -4.16 0.90 -16.26
N SER A 119 -4.67 1.50 -15.18
CA SER A 119 -5.60 2.63 -15.25
C SER A 119 -5.10 3.80 -14.41
N SER A 120 -5.42 5.03 -14.80
CA SER A 120 -4.95 6.24 -14.12
C SER A 120 -6.02 7.32 -14.04
N GLY A 121 -5.92 8.17 -13.01
CA GLY A 121 -6.85 9.28 -12.80
C GLY A 121 -8.27 8.81 -12.49
N GLY A 122 -9.25 9.41 -13.13
CA GLY A 122 -10.66 9.05 -12.97
C GLY A 122 -11.07 7.75 -13.65
N GLU A 123 -10.25 7.26 -14.58
CA GLU A 123 -10.53 6.04 -15.33
C GLU A 123 -10.37 4.80 -14.43
N PHE A 124 -11.48 4.13 -14.20
CA PHE A 124 -11.50 2.80 -13.57
C PHE A 124 -12.36 1.90 -14.47
N PRO A 125 -11.87 0.74 -14.93
CA PRO A 125 -12.55 -0.05 -15.94
C PRO A 125 -13.99 -0.40 -15.55
N ASP A 126 -14.89 -0.41 -16.53
CA ASP A 126 -16.29 -0.77 -16.29
C ASP A 126 -16.47 -2.25 -16.02
N ASP A 127 -15.71 -3.08 -16.67
CA ASP A 127 -15.64 -4.52 -16.40
C ASP A 127 -14.27 -4.87 -15.83
N ILE A 128 -14.28 -5.47 -14.64
CA ILE A 128 -13.10 -5.94 -13.91
C ILE A 128 -13.15 -7.43 -13.62
N SER A 129 -14.13 -8.17 -14.13
CA SER A 129 -14.38 -9.58 -13.80
C SER A 129 -13.23 -10.51 -14.21
N ASP A 130 -12.47 -10.13 -15.24
CA ASP A 130 -11.33 -10.91 -15.73
C ASP A 130 -10.05 -10.76 -14.88
N TYR A 131 -10.02 -9.81 -13.94
CA TYR A 131 -8.86 -9.63 -13.09
C TYR A 131 -8.89 -10.53 -11.87
N LYS A 132 -7.74 -11.05 -11.48
CA LYS A 132 -7.56 -11.85 -10.26
C LYS A 132 -7.15 -11.01 -9.05
N LEU A 133 -6.60 -9.82 -9.29
CA LEU A 133 -6.22 -8.88 -8.25
C LEU A 133 -6.26 -7.46 -8.79
N ILE A 134 -6.75 -6.53 -7.96
CA ILE A 134 -6.60 -5.09 -8.18
C ILE A 134 -5.56 -4.56 -7.21
N VAL A 135 -4.52 -3.92 -7.74
CA VAL A 135 -3.50 -3.20 -6.97
C VAL A 135 -3.75 -1.71 -7.10
N HIS A 136 -4.35 -1.10 -6.10
CA HIS A 136 -4.73 0.31 -6.10
C HIS A 136 -3.68 1.18 -5.40
N CYS A 137 -3.41 2.39 -5.88
CA CYS A 137 -2.59 3.34 -5.14
C CYS A 137 -3.26 3.76 -3.81
N GLY A 138 -2.58 4.54 -2.98
CA GLY A 138 -3.14 5.02 -1.70
C GLY A 138 -4.40 5.90 -1.83
N GLY A 139 -4.74 6.33 -3.04
CA GLY A 139 -5.94 7.11 -3.31
C GLY A 139 -5.96 8.48 -2.61
N CYS A 140 -4.80 9.09 -2.35
CA CYS A 140 -4.69 10.34 -1.59
C CYS A 140 -5.44 11.51 -2.25
N MET A 141 -5.53 11.53 -3.57
CA MET A 141 -6.12 12.63 -4.36
C MET A 141 -7.61 12.44 -4.70
N ILE A 142 -8.17 11.26 -4.49
CA ILE A 142 -9.62 11.05 -4.70
C ILE A 142 -10.37 11.15 -3.38
N ASN A 143 -11.64 11.54 -3.46
CA ASN A 143 -12.51 11.61 -2.28
C ASN A 143 -12.95 10.21 -1.82
N GLU A 144 -13.55 10.15 -0.64
CA GLU A 144 -14.02 8.91 -0.03
C GLU A 144 -15.09 8.21 -0.89
N ALA A 145 -16.04 8.97 -1.46
CA ALA A 145 -17.09 8.42 -2.30
C ALA A 145 -16.53 7.70 -3.54
N SER A 146 -15.54 8.32 -4.20
CA SER A 146 -14.88 7.70 -5.36
C SER A 146 -14.08 6.45 -4.97
N MET A 147 -13.40 6.46 -3.82
CA MET A 147 -12.70 5.28 -3.35
C MET A 147 -13.67 4.16 -3.01
N LYS A 148 -14.77 4.48 -2.32
CA LYS A 148 -15.83 3.53 -1.99
C LYS A 148 -16.44 2.91 -3.24
N ALA A 149 -16.77 3.71 -4.25
CA ALA A 149 -17.33 3.21 -5.51
C ALA A 149 -16.41 2.17 -6.19
N ARG A 150 -15.08 2.39 -6.20
CA ARG A 150 -14.11 1.42 -6.73
C ARG A 150 -14.07 0.14 -5.90
N MET A 151 -14.13 0.27 -4.57
CA MET A 151 -14.16 -0.88 -3.66
C MET A 151 -15.45 -1.68 -3.78
N ASP A 152 -16.60 -1.01 -3.88
CA ASP A 152 -17.89 -1.66 -4.05
C ASP A 152 -17.94 -2.44 -5.37
N LYS A 153 -17.43 -1.85 -6.46
CA LYS A 153 -17.28 -2.52 -7.75
C LYS A 153 -16.39 -3.78 -7.65
N ALA A 154 -15.26 -3.68 -6.98
CA ALA A 154 -14.37 -4.82 -6.75
C ALA A 154 -15.06 -5.93 -5.93
N ARG A 155 -15.84 -5.55 -4.92
CA ARG A 155 -16.62 -6.47 -4.09
C ARG A 155 -17.73 -7.17 -4.89
N GLU A 156 -18.51 -6.43 -5.69
CA GLU A 156 -19.57 -6.96 -6.55
C GLU A 156 -19.02 -7.95 -7.58
N SER A 157 -17.86 -7.63 -8.17
CA SER A 157 -17.17 -8.51 -9.13
C SER A 157 -16.38 -9.63 -8.44
N LYS A 158 -16.35 -9.69 -7.11
CA LYS A 158 -15.58 -10.66 -6.32
C LYS A 158 -14.08 -10.66 -6.64
N VAL A 159 -13.52 -9.51 -7.04
CA VAL A 159 -12.11 -9.37 -7.34
C VAL A 159 -11.40 -8.80 -6.12
N PRO A 160 -10.39 -9.51 -5.56
CA PRO A 160 -9.61 -9.02 -4.43
C PRO A 160 -8.93 -7.69 -4.77
N MET A 161 -8.87 -6.79 -3.78
CA MET A 161 -8.22 -5.50 -3.93
C MET A 161 -7.22 -5.25 -2.82
N VAL A 162 -6.03 -4.82 -3.17
CA VAL A 162 -4.95 -4.45 -2.24
C VAL A 162 -4.46 -3.05 -2.58
N ASN A 163 -4.01 -2.28 -1.58
CA ASN A 163 -3.33 -1.03 -1.88
C ASN A 163 -1.80 -1.18 -1.88
N TYR A 164 -1.10 -0.19 -2.46
CA TYR A 164 0.37 -0.17 -2.54
C TYR A 164 1.03 -0.40 -1.17
N GLY A 165 0.54 0.25 -0.12
CA GLY A 165 1.10 0.10 1.23
C GLY A 165 1.04 -1.32 1.76
N MET A 166 -0.10 -1.97 1.63
CA MET A 166 -0.28 -3.34 2.07
C MET A 166 0.45 -4.35 1.20
N LEU A 167 0.50 -4.10 -0.12
CA LEU A 167 1.29 -4.92 -1.03
C LEU A 167 2.77 -4.87 -0.66
N PHE A 168 3.36 -3.68 -0.47
CA PHE A 168 4.74 -3.55 -0.04
C PHE A 168 4.98 -4.19 1.33
N ALA A 169 4.06 -4.03 2.27
CA ALA A 169 4.16 -4.66 3.58
C ALA A 169 4.12 -6.19 3.50
N LYS A 170 3.24 -6.76 2.67
CA LYS A 170 3.15 -8.20 2.41
C LYS A 170 4.46 -8.74 1.84
N ILE A 171 4.96 -8.13 0.77
CA ILE A 171 6.20 -8.56 0.10
C ILE A 171 7.42 -8.47 1.03
N ASN A 172 7.44 -7.49 1.94
CA ASN A 172 8.52 -7.31 2.91
C ASN A 172 8.33 -8.09 4.22
N GLY A 173 7.26 -8.90 4.36
CA GLY A 173 7.01 -9.72 5.54
C GLY A 173 6.63 -8.96 6.81
N ILE A 174 6.13 -7.71 6.68
CA ILE A 174 5.77 -6.85 7.81
C ILE A 174 4.27 -6.52 7.87
N LEU A 175 3.43 -7.24 7.11
CA LEU A 175 2.00 -6.97 7.03
C LEU A 175 1.33 -7.00 8.40
N GLU A 176 1.62 -8.00 9.22
CA GLU A 176 1.08 -8.11 10.59
C GLU A 176 1.50 -6.94 11.47
N ARG A 177 2.78 -6.52 11.36
CA ARG A 177 3.29 -5.39 12.13
C ARG A 177 2.55 -4.10 11.85
N ILE A 178 2.10 -3.88 10.62
CA ILE A 178 1.40 -2.65 10.22
C ILE A 178 -0.12 -2.73 10.38
N SER A 179 -0.70 -3.93 10.37
CA SER A 179 -2.15 -4.12 10.53
C SER A 179 -2.62 -4.03 11.98
N ASN A 180 -1.78 -4.44 12.94
CA ASN A 180 -2.09 -4.48 14.37
C ASN A 180 -1.93 -3.12 15.08
N ILE A 181 -1.69 -2.03 14.36
CA ILE A 181 -1.29 -0.74 14.93
C ILE A 181 -2.46 0.07 15.49
N LEU A 182 -3.68 -0.24 15.13
CA LEU A 182 -4.82 0.63 15.44
C LEU A 182 -6.00 -0.15 15.98
#